data_dabff658fe0281c99adabdb2322ffe74
#
_entry.id   dabff658fe0281c99adabdb2322ffe74
#
_cell.length_a   1.000
_cell.length_b   1.000
_cell.length_c   1.000
_cell.angle_alpha   90.00
_cell.angle_beta   90.00
_cell.angle_gamma   90.00
#
_symmetry.space_group_name_H-M   'P 1'
#
loop_
_entity.id
_entity.type
_entity.pdbx_description
1 polymer ?
#
loop_
_entity_poly.entity_id
_entity_poly.type
_entity_poly.pdbx_seq_one_letter_code
_entity_poly.pdbx_strand_id
1 'polypeptide(L)'
;KDITQHTMDMKTIKDNQDMLIEKERLASLGQMIGGIAHNLKTPIMSIAGAAEGLSDLIKEYDSSIEDPEVTVQDHHEIASDMNVWIEKIRTHLSYMSDVITAIKGQAVNFADQTSTSFTVKELMNYVDILMKHELKNALINLKAQADIDSSTEVKGNINSLVQVINNIISNAIQAYQSRGETNKDIDFRIYKEGSNIIFKIQDYAGGLPQNVQEKLFKEMITTKGKNGTGLGLFMSYSNIKAHFSGNLRYETSSEGTSFFIEIPM
;
A
#
# COMPACT_ATOMS: atom_id res chain seq x y z
N LYS A 1 47.62 -23.97 11.77
CA LYS A 1 46.44 -24.63 12.39
C LYS A 1 45.34 -23.61 12.76
N ASP A 2 45.70 -22.41 13.16
CA ASP A 2 44.74 -21.37 13.59
C ASP A 2 43.90 -20.78 12.47
N ILE A 3 44.48 -20.59 11.29
CA ILE A 3 43.80 -19.96 10.13
C ILE A 3 42.65 -20.84 9.59
N THR A 4 42.84 -22.15 9.58
CA THR A 4 41.82 -23.10 9.07
C THR A 4 40.63 -23.18 10.04
N GLN A 5 40.90 -23.15 11.37
CA GLN A 5 39.82 -23.13 12.35
C GLN A 5 39.04 -21.84 12.29
N HIS A 6 39.73 -20.69 12.20
CA HIS A 6 39.06 -19.38 12.08
C HIS A 6 38.21 -19.27 10.82
N THR A 7 38.66 -19.83 9.71
CA THR A 7 37.88 -19.86 8.44
C THR A 7 36.63 -20.76 8.56
N MET A 8 36.75 -21.89 9.26
CA MET A 8 35.59 -22.76 9.54
C MET A 8 34.58 -22.07 10.48
N ASP A 9 35.05 -21.43 11.54
CA ASP A 9 34.22 -20.70 12.51
C ASP A 9 33.48 -19.55 11.80
N MET A 10 34.17 -18.78 10.95
CA MET A 10 33.55 -17.70 10.15
C MET A 10 32.50 -18.23 9.17
N LYS A 11 32.74 -19.39 8.54
CA LYS A 11 31.76 -20.03 7.68
C LYS A 11 30.52 -20.48 8.46
N THR A 12 30.73 -21.10 9.62
CA THR A 12 29.62 -21.52 10.50
C THR A 12 28.81 -20.35 11.01
N ILE A 13 29.46 -19.24 11.36
CA ILE A 13 28.77 -17.99 11.77
C ILE A 13 27.94 -17.46 10.62
N LYS A 14 28.49 -17.42 9.41
CA LYS A 14 27.76 -16.96 8.22
C LYS A 14 26.56 -17.86 7.90
N ASP A 15 26.76 -19.18 7.90
CA ASP A 15 25.68 -20.14 7.64
C ASP A 15 24.57 -20.03 8.70
N ASN A 16 24.92 -19.80 9.96
CA ASN A 16 23.95 -19.57 11.05
C ASN A 16 23.23 -18.23 10.89
N GLN A 17 23.91 -17.17 10.44
CA GLN A 17 23.29 -15.87 10.15
C GLN A 17 22.30 -15.98 9.00
N ASP A 18 22.68 -16.66 7.92
CA ASP A 18 21.81 -16.89 6.75
C ASP A 18 20.57 -17.71 7.17
N MET A 19 20.73 -18.73 8.01
CA MET A 19 19.63 -19.51 8.56
C MET A 19 18.72 -18.69 9.49
N LEU A 20 19.25 -17.80 10.30
CA LEU A 20 18.47 -16.91 11.17
C LEU A 20 17.65 -15.92 10.32
N ILE A 21 18.25 -15.33 9.29
CA ILE A 21 17.57 -14.44 8.34
C ILE A 21 16.42 -15.18 7.64
N GLU A 22 16.65 -16.43 7.22
CA GLU A 22 15.64 -17.25 6.58
C GLU A 22 14.48 -17.61 7.54
N LYS A 23 14.78 -17.95 8.79
CA LYS A 23 13.76 -18.20 9.83
C LYS A 23 12.95 -16.95 10.15
N GLU A 24 13.59 -15.79 10.24
CA GLU A 24 12.92 -14.52 10.48
C GLU A 24 12.01 -14.13 9.29
N ARG A 25 12.47 -14.38 8.05
CA ARG A 25 11.68 -14.23 6.82
C ARG A 25 10.44 -15.13 6.83
N LEU A 26 10.62 -16.42 7.16
CA LEU A 26 9.50 -17.37 7.22
C LEU A 26 8.50 -17.02 8.32
N ALA A 27 8.97 -16.55 9.48
CA ALA A 27 8.11 -16.10 10.56
C ALA A 27 7.31 -14.85 10.17
N SER A 28 7.98 -13.86 9.55
CA SER A 28 7.34 -12.65 9.01
C SER A 28 6.31 -12.99 7.92
N LEU A 29 6.65 -13.90 7.01
CA LEU A 29 5.73 -14.38 5.97
C LEU A 29 4.52 -15.12 6.58
N GLY A 30 4.73 -15.95 7.61
CA GLY A 30 3.65 -16.66 8.32
C GLY A 30 2.70 -15.70 9.01
N GLN A 31 3.21 -14.67 9.69
CA GLN A 31 2.41 -13.63 10.32
C GLN A 31 1.63 -12.80 9.29
N MET A 32 2.27 -12.51 8.15
CA MET A 32 1.65 -11.81 7.02
C MET A 32 0.51 -12.62 6.40
N ILE A 33 0.73 -13.93 6.13
CA ILE A 33 -0.30 -14.85 5.60
C ILE A 33 -1.53 -14.89 6.52
N GLY A 34 -1.32 -14.94 7.83
CA GLY A 34 -2.41 -14.89 8.81
C GLY A 34 -3.24 -13.60 8.71
N GLY A 35 -2.57 -12.45 8.63
CA GLY A 35 -3.24 -11.14 8.46
C GLY A 35 -3.95 -11.01 7.12
N ILE A 36 -3.34 -11.52 6.04
CA ILE A 36 -3.93 -11.53 4.69
C ILE A 36 -5.19 -12.41 4.66
N ALA A 37 -5.11 -13.63 5.19
CA ALA A 37 -6.24 -14.54 5.24
C ALA A 37 -7.44 -13.93 6.00
N HIS A 38 -7.17 -13.27 7.11
CA HIS A 38 -8.19 -12.55 7.87
C HIS A 38 -8.79 -11.38 7.06
N ASN A 39 -7.95 -10.60 6.40
CA ASN A 39 -8.40 -9.43 5.63
C ASN A 39 -9.12 -9.79 4.32
N LEU A 40 -8.83 -10.95 3.72
CA LEU A 40 -9.58 -11.48 2.58
C LEU A 40 -10.90 -12.11 3.01
N LYS A 41 -10.99 -12.70 4.20
CA LYS A 41 -12.21 -13.33 4.70
C LYS A 41 -13.38 -12.33 4.78
N THR A 42 -13.13 -11.13 5.28
CA THR A 42 -14.16 -10.09 5.46
C THR A 42 -14.82 -9.67 4.14
N PRO A 43 -14.09 -9.27 3.09
CA PRO A 43 -14.70 -8.90 1.81
C PRO A 43 -15.38 -10.10 1.12
N ILE A 44 -14.85 -11.32 1.25
CA ILE A 44 -15.48 -12.53 0.72
C ILE A 44 -16.87 -12.74 1.37
N MET A 45 -16.96 -12.62 2.68
CA MET A 45 -18.23 -12.73 3.39
C MET A 45 -19.20 -11.61 3.02
N SER A 46 -18.69 -10.39 2.81
CA SER A 46 -19.53 -9.26 2.37
C SER A 46 -20.05 -9.46 0.94
N ILE A 47 -19.24 -10.01 0.03
CA ILE A 47 -19.67 -10.34 -1.33
C ILE A 47 -20.71 -11.44 -1.30
N ALA A 48 -20.51 -12.49 -0.50
CA ALA A 48 -21.47 -13.58 -0.37
C ALA A 48 -22.82 -13.06 0.14
N GLY A 49 -22.83 -12.26 1.21
CA GLY A 49 -24.07 -11.66 1.72
C GLY A 49 -24.74 -10.69 0.73
N ALA A 50 -23.95 -9.93 -0.03
CA ALA A 50 -24.49 -9.04 -1.06
C ALA A 50 -25.09 -9.83 -2.25
N ALA A 51 -24.48 -10.95 -2.63
CA ALA A 51 -25.00 -11.82 -3.67
C ALA A 51 -26.32 -12.50 -3.24
N GLU A 52 -26.43 -12.87 -1.96
CA GLU A 52 -27.65 -13.42 -1.41
C GLU A 52 -28.79 -12.39 -1.36
N GLY A 53 -28.51 -11.15 -0.89
CA GLY A 53 -29.48 -10.05 -0.93
C GLY A 53 -29.92 -9.70 -2.35
N LEU A 54 -29.00 -9.74 -3.32
CA LEU A 54 -29.35 -9.55 -4.75
C LEU A 54 -30.24 -10.69 -5.27
N SER A 55 -29.95 -11.93 -4.87
CA SER A 55 -30.77 -13.10 -5.24
C SER A 55 -32.22 -12.99 -4.71
N ASP A 56 -32.37 -12.46 -3.49
CA ASP A 56 -33.70 -12.29 -2.90
C ASP A 56 -34.50 -11.18 -3.61
N LEU A 57 -33.83 -10.04 -3.95
CA LEU A 57 -34.48 -8.99 -4.76
C LEU A 57 -34.87 -9.45 -6.18
N ILE A 58 -34.08 -10.35 -6.78
CA ILE A 58 -34.44 -10.95 -8.08
C ILE A 58 -35.72 -11.80 -7.95
N LYS A 59 -35.83 -12.59 -6.88
CA LYS A 59 -37.07 -13.38 -6.63
C LYS A 59 -38.27 -12.49 -6.36
N GLU A 60 -38.08 -11.42 -5.57
CA GLU A 60 -39.12 -10.42 -5.31
C GLU A 60 -39.56 -9.77 -6.59
N TYR A 61 -38.63 -9.32 -7.43
CA TYR A 61 -38.94 -8.75 -8.75
C TYR A 61 -39.68 -9.72 -9.64
N ASP A 62 -39.25 -10.97 -9.74
CA ASP A 62 -39.90 -12.01 -10.57
C ASP A 62 -41.32 -12.27 -10.09
N SER A 63 -41.54 -12.38 -8.78
CA SER A 63 -42.88 -12.58 -8.22
C SER A 63 -43.80 -11.38 -8.36
N SER A 64 -43.27 -10.18 -8.49
CA SER A 64 -44.02 -8.92 -8.60
C SER A 64 -44.50 -8.61 -10.04
N ILE A 65 -43.94 -9.27 -11.07
CA ILE A 65 -44.22 -8.98 -12.47
C ILE A 65 -45.72 -9.20 -12.83
N GLU A 66 -46.34 -10.22 -12.23
CA GLU A 66 -47.75 -10.59 -12.50
C GLU A 66 -48.72 -10.01 -11.46
N ASP A 67 -48.23 -9.26 -10.47
CA ASP A 67 -49.06 -8.67 -9.42
C ASP A 67 -49.65 -7.33 -9.88
N PRO A 68 -50.98 -7.21 -10.05
CA PRO A 68 -51.62 -5.99 -10.51
C PRO A 68 -51.58 -4.83 -9.49
N GLU A 69 -51.21 -5.09 -8.22
CA GLU A 69 -51.06 -4.07 -7.19
C GLU A 69 -49.68 -3.44 -7.22
N VAL A 70 -48.70 -4.09 -7.88
CA VAL A 70 -47.33 -3.59 -8.00
C VAL A 70 -47.19 -2.63 -9.17
N THR A 71 -46.73 -1.44 -8.91
CA THR A 71 -46.58 -0.38 -9.92
C THR A 71 -45.24 -0.43 -10.63
N VAL A 72 -45.14 0.25 -11.77
CA VAL A 72 -43.86 0.46 -12.47
C VAL A 72 -42.84 1.15 -11.56
N GLN A 73 -43.30 2.02 -10.66
CA GLN A 73 -42.42 2.70 -9.70
C GLN A 73 -41.79 1.71 -8.69
N ASP A 74 -42.57 0.74 -8.19
CA ASP A 74 -42.09 -0.29 -7.30
C ASP A 74 -41.01 -1.17 -7.97
N HIS A 75 -41.20 -1.51 -9.26
CA HIS A 75 -40.18 -2.21 -10.04
C HIS A 75 -38.88 -1.40 -10.19
N HIS A 76 -38.99 -0.09 -10.38
CA HIS A 76 -37.81 0.78 -10.41
C HIS A 76 -37.10 0.84 -9.06
N GLU A 77 -37.81 0.82 -7.95
CA GLU A 77 -37.24 0.80 -6.60
C GLU A 77 -36.49 -0.52 -6.36
N ILE A 78 -37.08 -1.67 -6.66
CA ILE A 78 -36.39 -2.97 -6.58
C ILE A 78 -35.13 -2.99 -7.45
N ALA A 79 -35.23 -2.49 -8.69
CA ALA A 79 -34.07 -2.42 -9.58
C ALA A 79 -32.97 -1.48 -9.05
N SER A 80 -33.33 -0.39 -8.39
CA SER A 80 -32.38 0.52 -7.71
C SER A 80 -31.69 -0.17 -6.59
N ASP A 81 -32.41 -0.94 -5.76
CA ASP A 81 -31.83 -1.70 -4.65
C ASP A 81 -30.90 -2.83 -5.13
N MET A 82 -31.23 -3.49 -6.24
CA MET A 82 -30.32 -4.44 -6.90
C MET A 82 -28.99 -3.78 -7.27
N ASN A 83 -29.03 -2.58 -7.83
CA ASN A 83 -27.81 -1.83 -8.17
C ASN A 83 -26.97 -1.49 -6.94
N VAL A 84 -27.57 -1.18 -5.80
CA VAL A 84 -26.86 -0.95 -4.54
C VAL A 84 -26.07 -2.19 -4.12
N TRP A 85 -26.64 -3.38 -4.24
CA TRP A 85 -25.95 -4.63 -3.94
C TRP A 85 -24.83 -4.93 -4.94
N ILE A 86 -25.03 -4.67 -6.22
CA ILE A 86 -24.00 -4.81 -7.26
C ILE A 86 -22.80 -3.90 -6.96
N GLU A 87 -23.04 -2.63 -6.60
CA GLU A 87 -21.96 -1.70 -6.26
C GLU A 87 -21.19 -2.12 -4.97
N LYS A 88 -21.87 -2.71 -4.00
CA LYS A 88 -21.20 -3.31 -2.84
C LYS A 88 -20.27 -4.46 -3.26
N ILE A 89 -20.72 -5.35 -4.14
CA ILE A 89 -19.91 -6.46 -4.67
C ILE A 89 -18.69 -5.91 -5.41
N ARG A 90 -18.88 -4.92 -6.29
CA ARG A 90 -17.79 -4.28 -7.06
C ARG A 90 -16.72 -3.65 -6.16
N THR A 91 -17.17 -2.94 -5.12
CA THR A 91 -16.27 -2.31 -4.14
C THR A 91 -15.39 -3.35 -3.43
N HIS A 92 -15.98 -4.46 -2.99
CA HIS A 92 -15.22 -5.51 -2.31
C HIS A 92 -14.32 -6.30 -3.25
N LEU A 93 -14.70 -6.50 -4.52
CA LEU A 93 -13.84 -7.11 -5.54
C LEU A 93 -12.63 -6.22 -5.88
N SER A 94 -12.84 -4.90 -6.02
CA SER A 94 -11.73 -3.96 -6.21
C SER A 94 -10.75 -4.02 -5.04
N TYR A 95 -11.25 -4.01 -3.82
CA TYR A 95 -10.44 -4.17 -2.61
C TYR A 95 -9.61 -5.47 -2.63
N MET A 96 -10.22 -6.60 -2.98
CA MET A 96 -9.50 -7.88 -3.07
C MET A 96 -8.42 -7.86 -4.15
N SER A 97 -8.69 -7.23 -5.29
CA SER A 97 -7.70 -7.05 -6.37
C SER A 97 -6.50 -6.25 -5.90
N ASP A 98 -6.72 -5.17 -5.13
CA ASP A 98 -5.65 -4.34 -4.56
C ASP A 98 -4.80 -5.13 -3.56
N VAL A 99 -5.44 -5.92 -2.69
CA VAL A 99 -4.75 -6.82 -1.74
C VAL A 99 -3.92 -7.85 -2.48
N ILE A 100 -4.47 -8.52 -3.50
CA ILE A 100 -3.75 -9.53 -4.30
C ILE A 100 -2.57 -8.89 -5.03
N THR A 101 -2.75 -7.69 -5.59
CA THR A 101 -1.68 -6.96 -6.29
C THR A 101 -0.55 -6.58 -5.33
N ALA A 102 -0.88 -6.11 -4.13
CA ALA A 102 0.10 -5.83 -3.09
C ALA A 102 0.90 -7.08 -2.69
N ILE A 103 0.22 -8.23 -2.53
CA ILE A 103 0.85 -9.51 -2.20
C ILE A 103 1.73 -10.02 -3.36
N LYS A 104 1.22 -9.95 -4.58
CA LYS A 104 1.95 -10.40 -5.78
C LYS A 104 3.24 -9.61 -5.99
N GLY A 105 3.19 -8.28 -5.78
CA GLY A 105 4.38 -7.42 -5.83
C GLY A 105 5.46 -7.85 -4.82
N GLN A 106 5.07 -8.43 -3.69
CA GLN A 106 6.00 -8.96 -2.70
C GLN A 106 6.50 -10.38 -3.04
N ALA A 107 5.61 -11.26 -3.50
CA ALA A 107 5.98 -12.65 -3.81
C ALA A 107 6.94 -12.74 -5.02
N VAL A 108 6.80 -11.87 -6.02
CA VAL A 108 7.71 -11.82 -7.19
C VAL A 108 9.09 -11.32 -6.81
N ASN A 109 9.19 -10.42 -5.82
CA ASN A 109 10.47 -9.89 -5.34
C ASN A 109 11.30 -10.91 -4.52
N PHE A 110 10.70 -12.02 -4.07
CA PHE A 110 11.44 -13.12 -3.41
C PHE A 110 12.23 -14.00 -4.37
N ALA A 111 11.92 -13.99 -5.69
CA ALA A 111 12.53 -14.88 -6.66
C ALA A 111 13.72 -14.28 -7.43
N ASP A 112 13.84 -12.96 -7.51
CA ASP A 112 14.88 -12.27 -8.30
C ASP A 112 15.81 -11.44 -7.38
N GLN A 113 16.79 -12.13 -6.79
CA GLN A 113 17.94 -11.52 -6.12
C GLN A 113 19.05 -11.16 -7.12
N THR A 114 18.74 -10.65 -8.28
CA THR A 114 19.74 -9.94 -9.06
C THR A 114 19.88 -8.55 -8.45
N SER A 115 21.09 -8.22 -7.97
CA SER A 115 21.47 -6.89 -7.50
C SER A 115 21.25 -5.89 -8.65
N THR A 116 20.03 -5.39 -8.76
CA THR A 116 19.67 -4.35 -9.72
C THR A 116 19.92 -3.00 -9.07
N SER A 117 20.48 -2.07 -9.81
CA SER A 117 20.53 -0.65 -9.43
C SER A 117 19.69 0.16 -10.40
N PHE A 118 19.25 1.31 -9.99
CA PHE A 118 18.52 2.28 -10.79
C PHE A 118 18.94 3.69 -10.40
N THR A 119 18.75 4.64 -11.30
CA THR A 119 19.11 6.04 -11.05
C THR A 119 17.95 6.82 -10.41
N VAL A 120 18.28 7.88 -9.68
CA VAL A 120 17.29 8.83 -9.15
C VAL A 120 16.40 9.41 -10.26
N LYS A 121 16.99 9.68 -11.45
CA LYS A 121 16.24 10.16 -12.62
C LYS A 121 15.18 9.16 -13.09
N GLU A 122 15.53 7.88 -13.18
CA GLU A 122 14.59 6.83 -13.56
C GLU A 122 13.45 6.75 -12.55
N LEU A 123 13.75 6.75 -11.25
CA LEU A 123 12.76 6.72 -10.20
C LEU A 123 11.76 7.88 -10.30
N MET A 124 12.27 9.11 -10.44
CA MET A 124 11.42 10.30 -10.57
C MET A 124 10.48 10.22 -11.78
N ASN A 125 11.00 9.75 -12.93
CA ASN A 125 10.20 9.54 -14.13
C ASN A 125 9.09 8.49 -13.93
N TYR A 126 9.39 7.38 -13.26
CA TYR A 126 8.38 6.35 -12.96
C TYR A 126 7.29 6.86 -12.04
N VAL A 127 7.65 7.59 -10.98
CA VAL A 127 6.68 8.19 -10.05
C VAL A 127 5.78 9.18 -10.78
N ASP A 128 6.36 10.07 -11.60
CA ASP A 128 5.59 11.06 -12.37
C ASP A 128 4.57 10.39 -13.30
N ILE A 129 5.02 9.40 -14.09
CA ILE A 129 4.15 8.70 -15.05
C ILE A 129 2.99 7.99 -14.32
N LEU A 130 3.29 7.27 -13.24
CA LEU A 130 2.29 6.45 -12.55
C LEU A 130 1.29 7.28 -11.73
N MET A 131 1.74 8.38 -11.12
CA MET A 131 0.88 9.22 -10.27
C MET A 131 0.12 10.30 -11.05
N LYS A 132 0.51 10.57 -12.30
CA LYS A 132 -0.04 11.66 -13.12
C LYS A 132 -1.57 11.66 -13.20
N HIS A 133 -2.17 10.49 -13.41
CA HIS A 133 -3.63 10.38 -13.56
C HIS A 133 -4.36 10.61 -12.23
N GLU A 134 -3.86 10.01 -11.14
CA GLU A 134 -4.45 10.11 -9.81
C GLU A 134 -4.36 11.54 -9.28
N LEU A 135 -3.19 12.18 -9.39
CA LEU A 135 -2.95 13.57 -9.02
C LEU A 135 -3.87 14.53 -9.79
N LYS A 136 -3.97 14.33 -11.12
CA LYS A 136 -4.85 15.16 -11.97
C LYS A 136 -6.32 15.04 -11.57
N ASN A 137 -6.81 13.83 -11.33
CA ASN A 137 -8.20 13.59 -10.93
C ASN A 137 -8.51 14.19 -9.56
N ALA A 138 -7.56 14.18 -8.66
CA ALA A 138 -7.68 14.76 -7.33
C ALA A 138 -7.48 16.28 -7.31
N LEU A 139 -7.00 16.88 -8.40
CA LEU A 139 -6.58 18.30 -8.47
C LEU A 139 -5.49 18.61 -7.44
N ILE A 140 -4.50 17.73 -7.32
CA ILE A 140 -3.35 17.86 -6.41
C ILE A 140 -2.07 17.98 -7.25
N ASN A 141 -1.13 18.82 -6.80
CA ASN A 141 0.16 19.01 -7.46
C ASN A 141 1.25 18.23 -6.73
N LEU A 142 2.07 17.49 -7.46
CA LEU A 142 3.28 16.86 -6.95
C LEU A 142 4.49 17.76 -7.28
N LYS A 143 5.13 18.31 -6.25
CA LYS A 143 6.38 19.08 -6.37
C LYS A 143 7.56 18.15 -6.12
N ALA A 144 8.11 17.59 -7.19
CA ALA A 144 9.23 16.66 -7.11
C ALA A 144 10.56 17.38 -7.33
N GLN A 145 11.51 17.22 -6.39
CA GLN A 145 12.84 17.83 -6.42
C GLN A 145 13.90 16.83 -5.95
N ALA A 146 15.03 16.78 -6.65
CA ALA A 146 16.21 16.06 -6.20
C ALA A 146 17.33 17.05 -5.90
N ASP A 147 17.82 17.03 -4.66
CA ASP A 147 18.96 17.85 -4.20
C ASP A 147 20.28 17.01 -4.25
N ILE A 148 20.30 15.96 -5.06
CA ILE A 148 21.45 15.09 -5.37
C ILE A 148 21.53 14.90 -6.88
N ASP A 149 22.68 14.42 -7.36
CA ASP A 149 22.85 14.14 -8.79
C ASP A 149 21.81 13.12 -9.27
N SER A 150 21.13 13.45 -10.35
CA SER A 150 20.09 12.60 -10.94
C SER A 150 20.62 11.27 -11.48
N SER A 151 21.92 11.15 -11.71
CA SER A 151 22.62 9.91 -12.08
C SER A 151 23.02 9.06 -10.89
N THR A 152 22.76 9.51 -9.64
CA THR A 152 23.06 8.72 -8.43
C THR A 152 22.33 7.39 -8.48
N GLU A 153 23.10 6.31 -8.32
CA GLU A 153 22.55 4.95 -8.29
C GLU A 153 22.03 4.57 -6.91
N VAL A 154 20.87 3.94 -6.91
CA VAL A 154 20.24 3.32 -5.73
C VAL A 154 20.20 1.82 -5.96
N LYS A 155 20.72 1.04 -5.00
CA LYS A 155 20.68 -0.44 -5.04
C LYS A 155 19.30 -0.95 -4.70
N GLY A 156 18.80 -1.91 -5.45
CA GLY A 156 17.53 -2.57 -5.23
C GLY A 156 16.61 -2.54 -6.45
N ASN A 157 15.39 -2.98 -6.26
CA ASN A 157 14.38 -3.04 -7.33
C ASN A 157 13.58 -1.73 -7.38
N ILE A 158 13.63 -1.03 -8.51
CA ILE A 158 12.94 0.25 -8.71
C ILE A 158 11.42 0.13 -8.49
N ASN A 159 10.78 -0.95 -8.96
CA ASN A 159 9.34 -1.14 -8.83
C ASN A 159 8.91 -1.24 -7.36
N SER A 160 9.74 -1.87 -6.53
CA SER A 160 9.50 -1.98 -5.08
C SER A 160 9.53 -0.61 -4.40
N LEU A 161 10.48 0.26 -4.75
CA LEU A 161 10.55 1.60 -4.19
C LEU A 161 9.43 2.50 -4.72
N VAL A 162 9.16 2.45 -6.02
CA VAL A 162 8.05 3.17 -6.66
C VAL A 162 6.72 2.81 -6.00
N GLN A 163 6.47 1.54 -5.71
CA GLN A 163 5.25 1.09 -5.04
C GLN A 163 5.11 1.72 -3.64
N VAL A 164 6.20 1.80 -2.87
CA VAL A 164 6.20 2.45 -1.55
C VAL A 164 5.89 3.94 -1.68
N ILE A 165 6.56 4.63 -2.61
CA ILE A 165 6.37 6.07 -2.84
C ILE A 165 4.92 6.34 -3.27
N ASN A 166 4.41 5.60 -4.26
CA ASN A 166 3.05 5.76 -4.75
C ASN A 166 2.01 5.52 -3.64
N ASN A 167 2.22 4.52 -2.79
CA ASN A 167 1.33 4.27 -1.66
C ASN A 167 1.29 5.45 -0.67
N ILE A 168 2.43 6.08 -0.40
CA ILE A 168 2.50 7.27 0.47
C ILE A 168 1.81 8.47 -0.20
N ILE A 169 2.06 8.71 -1.50
CA ILE A 169 1.43 9.80 -2.25
C ILE A 169 -0.09 9.60 -2.33
N SER A 170 -0.57 8.39 -2.64
CA SER A 170 -2.00 8.07 -2.64
C SER A 170 -2.65 8.29 -1.27
N ASN A 171 -1.95 7.99 -0.17
CA ASN A 171 -2.45 8.29 1.18
C ASN A 171 -2.57 9.81 1.41
N ALA A 172 -1.62 10.60 0.95
CA ALA A 172 -1.66 12.06 1.02
C ALA A 172 -2.84 12.63 0.19
N ILE A 173 -3.02 12.16 -1.05
CA ILE A 173 -4.17 12.53 -1.90
C ILE A 173 -5.49 12.26 -1.18
N GLN A 174 -5.65 11.07 -0.61
CA GLN A 174 -6.86 10.68 0.10
C GLN A 174 -7.08 11.49 1.38
N ALA A 175 -6.01 11.90 2.07
CA ALA A 175 -6.12 12.79 3.23
C ALA A 175 -6.69 14.15 2.84
N TYR A 176 -6.27 14.75 1.73
CA TYR A 176 -6.86 15.96 1.16
C TYR A 176 -8.32 15.76 0.75
N GLN A 177 -8.62 14.68 0.01
CA GLN A 177 -9.97 14.38 -0.45
C GLN A 177 -10.96 14.21 0.71
N SER A 178 -10.55 13.56 1.81
CA SER A 178 -11.39 13.39 3.00
C SER A 178 -11.76 14.70 3.68
N ARG A 179 -11.02 15.76 3.41
CA ARG A 179 -11.25 17.13 3.89
C ARG A 179 -11.92 18.03 2.85
N GLY A 180 -12.20 17.51 1.66
CA GLY A 180 -12.72 18.28 0.54
C GLY A 180 -11.74 19.33 0.00
N GLU A 181 -10.42 19.11 0.22
CA GLU A 181 -9.37 20.03 -0.19
C GLU A 181 -8.86 19.70 -1.58
N THR A 182 -8.75 20.69 -2.44
CA THR A 182 -8.21 20.60 -3.81
C THR A 182 -7.16 21.70 -4.04
N ASN A 183 -6.43 21.62 -5.16
CA ASN A 183 -5.37 22.57 -5.51
C ASN A 183 -4.29 22.70 -4.43
N LYS A 184 -3.96 21.58 -3.78
CA LYS A 184 -2.92 21.46 -2.77
C LYS A 184 -1.68 20.83 -3.35
N ASP A 185 -0.58 20.97 -2.63
CA ASP A 185 0.72 20.46 -3.01
C ASP A 185 1.10 19.24 -2.15
N ILE A 186 1.79 18.30 -2.76
CA ILE A 186 2.56 17.25 -2.08
C ILE A 186 4.01 17.49 -2.47
N ASP A 187 4.90 17.62 -1.50
CA ASP A 187 6.33 17.79 -1.75
C ASP A 187 7.01 16.42 -1.74
N PHE A 188 7.72 16.09 -2.82
CA PHE A 188 8.57 14.92 -2.92
C PHE A 188 10.01 15.35 -3.11
N ARG A 189 10.87 15.17 -2.09
CA ARG A 189 12.27 15.58 -2.10
C ARG A 189 13.20 14.40 -1.91
N ILE A 190 14.28 14.39 -2.72
CA ILE A 190 15.33 13.37 -2.65
C ILE A 190 16.64 14.08 -2.31
N TYR A 191 17.25 13.69 -1.20
CA TYR A 191 18.51 14.30 -0.75
C TYR A 191 19.38 13.28 -0.01
N LYS A 192 20.64 13.65 0.22
CA LYS A 192 21.61 12.84 0.97
C LYS A 192 21.70 13.32 2.41
N GLU A 193 21.63 12.38 3.35
CA GLU A 193 21.87 12.62 4.77
C GLU A 193 22.83 11.56 5.33
N GLY A 194 24.04 11.96 5.66
CA GLY A 194 25.09 11.03 6.06
C GLY A 194 25.42 10.00 4.99
N SER A 195 25.26 8.71 5.31
CA SER A 195 25.46 7.58 4.38
C SER A 195 24.17 7.13 3.68
N ASN A 196 23.04 7.83 3.90
CA ASN A 196 21.76 7.43 3.37
C ASN A 196 21.27 8.40 2.28
N ILE A 197 20.51 7.86 1.32
CA ILE A 197 19.62 8.64 0.45
C ILE A 197 18.26 8.68 1.13
N ILE A 198 17.70 9.89 1.26
CA ILE A 198 16.40 10.14 1.87
C ILE A 198 15.41 10.52 0.79
N PHE A 199 14.28 9.81 0.75
CA PHE A 199 13.12 10.14 -0.06
C PHE A 199 12.03 10.66 0.89
N LYS A 200 11.86 11.98 0.94
CA LYS A 200 10.87 12.65 1.78
C LYS A 200 9.61 12.94 0.99
N ILE A 201 8.47 12.49 1.48
CA ILE A 201 7.14 12.83 0.94
C ILE A 201 6.38 13.57 2.05
N GLN A 202 5.93 14.78 1.76
CA GLN A 202 5.23 15.64 2.73
C GLN A 202 3.88 16.08 2.17
N ASP A 203 2.84 15.84 2.93
CA ASP A 203 1.52 16.45 2.75
C ASP A 203 1.26 17.54 3.79
N TYR A 204 0.24 18.35 3.54
CA TYR A 204 -0.23 19.42 4.43
C TYR A 204 -1.70 19.21 4.80
N ALA A 205 -2.10 17.95 4.94
CA ALA A 205 -3.48 17.54 5.20
C ALA A 205 -3.80 17.38 6.70
N GLY A 206 -3.06 18.07 7.59
CA GLY A 206 -3.40 18.22 9.01
C GLY A 206 -3.07 17.01 9.90
N GLY A 207 -2.08 16.24 9.52
CA GLY A 207 -1.44 15.25 10.36
C GLY A 207 -2.25 13.97 10.65
N LEU A 208 -1.61 13.04 11.34
CA LEU A 208 -2.17 11.74 11.71
C LEU A 208 -2.83 11.79 13.10
N PRO A 209 -4.01 11.19 13.28
CA PRO A 209 -4.62 11.02 14.60
C PRO A 209 -3.72 10.21 15.54
N GLN A 210 -3.76 10.50 16.85
CA GLN A 210 -2.88 9.88 17.84
C GLN A 210 -3.03 8.35 17.90
N ASN A 211 -4.25 7.86 17.83
CA ASN A 211 -4.55 6.41 17.81
C ASN A 211 -3.96 5.69 16.58
N VAL A 212 -3.69 6.41 15.49
CA VAL A 212 -3.02 5.88 14.31
C VAL A 212 -1.50 5.88 14.50
N GLN A 213 -0.95 6.95 15.06
CA GLN A 213 0.48 7.11 15.31
C GLN A 213 1.05 5.96 16.16
N GLU A 214 0.34 5.53 17.22
CA GLU A 214 0.77 4.47 18.14
C GLU A 214 0.93 3.10 17.47
N LYS A 215 0.16 2.87 16.40
CA LYS A 215 0.06 1.59 15.69
C LYS A 215 0.73 1.58 14.33
N LEU A 216 1.10 2.76 13.83
CA LEU A 216 1.69 2.92 12.50
C LEU A 216 2.93 2.02 12.36
N PHE A 217 3.02 1.29 11.25
CA PHE A 217 4.05 0.28 10.96
C PHE A 217 4.06 -0.98 11.85
N LYS A 218 3.31 -1.02 12.94
CA LYS A 218 3.25 -2.16 13.88
C LYS A 218 2.05 -3.07 13.61
N GLU A 219 0.94 -2.46 13.22
CA GLU A 219 -0.33 -3.13 12.99
C GLU A 219 -0.92 -2.71 11.65
N MET A 220 -1.77 -3.57 11.09
CA MET A 220 -2.56 -3.25 9.90
C MET A 220 -3.73 -2.37 10.31
N ILE A 221 -3.58 -1.05 10.22
CA ILE A 221 -4.58 -0.08 10.61
C ILE A 221 -5.07 0.76 9.43
N THR A 222 -6.34 1.11 9.45
CA THR A 222 -6.92 2.06 8.50
C THR A 222 -7.79 3.07 9.21
N THR A 223 -7.70 4.32 8.78
CA THR A 223 -8.63 5.40 9.16
C THR A 223 -9.83 5.48 8.22
N LYS A 224 -9.84 4.67 7.14
CA LYS A 224 -10.79 4.74 6.03
C LYS A 224 -12.03 3.85 6.24
N GLY A 225 -12.22 3.31 7.45
CA GLY A 225 -13.33 2.40 7.77
C GLY A 225 -13.34 1.18 6.83
N LYS A 226 -14.50 0.90 6.22
CA LYS A 226 -14.67 -0.27 5.32
C LYS A 226 -13.89 -0.16 3.99
N ASN A 227 -13.42 1.01 3.62
CA ASN A 227 -12.75 1.27 2.34
C ASN A 227 -11.22 1.28 2.43
N GLY A 228 -10.65 1.10 3.60
CA GLY A 228 -9.20 1.09 3.81
C GLY A 228 -8.67 -0.29 4.17
N THR A 229 -7.61 -0.74 3.49
CA THR A 229 -6.99 -2.05 3.74
C THR A 229 -6.15 -2.07 5.03
N GLY A 230 -5.64 -0.92 5.45
CA GLY A 230 -4.65 -0.83 6.52
C GLY A 230 -3.29 -1.48 6.17
N LEU A 231 -3.19 -2.08 4.99
CA LEU A 231 -2.02 -2.84 4.53
C LEU A 231 -0.92 -1.94 3.99
N GLY A 232 -1.26 -0.81 3.37
CA GLY A 232 -0.33 -0.03 2.56
C GLY A 232 0.95 0.37 3.29
N LEU A 233 0.85 1.11 4.41
CA LEU A 233 2.02 1.59 5.14
C LEU A 233 2.77 0.47 5.88
N PHE A 234 2.04 -0.52 6.43
CA PHE A 234 2.65 -1.70 7.05
C PHE A 234 3.52 -2.46 6.04
N MET A 235 2.99 -2.68 4.82
CA MET A 235 3.69 -3.35 3.74
C MET A 235 4.84 -2.51 3.19
N SER A 236 4.67 -1.18 3.09
CA SER A 236 5.74 -0.26 2.72
C SER A 236 6.91 -0.34 3.68
N TYR A 237 6.66 -0.35 4.98
CA TYR A 237 7.70 -0.51 6.01
C TYR A 237 8.45 -1.83 5.85
N SER A 238 7.72 -2.94 5.73
CA SER A 238 8.28 -4.28 5.55
C SER A 238 9.12 -4.38 4.26
N ASN A 239 8.65 -3.78 3.17
CA ASN A 239 9.35 -3.75 1.88
C ASN A 239 10.70 -3.01 1.99
N ILE A 240 10.71 -1.81 2.59
CA ILE A 240 11.95 -1.02 2.76
C ILE A 240 12.96 -1.77 3.63
N LYS A 241 12.51 -2.40 4.72
CA LYS A 241 13.39 -3.21 5.58
C LYS A 241 13.99 -4.42 4.85
N ALA A 242 13.16 -5.17 4.13
CA ALA A 242 13.55 -6.45 3.52
C ALA A 242 14.39 -6.27 2.25
N HIS A 243 14.07 -5.29 1.40
CA HIS A 243 14.66 -5.16 0.06
C HIS A 243 15.73 -4.07 -0.07
N PHE A 244 15.75 -3.11 0.84
CA PHE A 244 16.69 -2.00 0.77
C PHE A 244 17.60 -1.90 2.00
N SER A 245 17.42 -2.77 3.00
CA SER A 245 18.09 -2.66 4.31
C SER A 245 17.92 -1.25 4.90
N GLY A 246 16.84 -0.59 4.50
CA GLY A 246 16.52 0.79 4.78
C GLY A 246 15.61 0.95 6.00
N ASN A 247 15.09 2.15 6.16
CA ASN A 247 14.13 2.49 7.20
C ASN A 247 13.00 3.35 6.63
N LEU A 248 11.83 3.30 7.27
CA LEU A 248 10.70 4.20 7.00
C LEU A 248 10.29 4.84 8.32
N ARG A 249 10.36 6.15 8.40
CA ARG A 249 9.92 6.92 9.56
C ARG A 249 8.94 8.02 9.12
N TYR A 250 8.28 8.64 10.09
CA TYR A 250 7.38 9.75 9.84
C TYR A 250 7.53 10.83 10.91
N GLU A 251 7.11 12.04 10.56
CA GLU A 251 6.89 13.17 11.44
C GLU A 251 5.52 13.74 11.12
N THR A 252 4.74 14.08 12.14
CA THR A 252 3.39 14.58 11.94
C THR A 252 3.07 15.72 12.92
N SER A 253 2.34 16.69 12.43
CA SER A 253 1.85 17.84 13.22
C SER A 253 0.43 18.20 12.79
N SER A 254 -0.15 19.24 13.38
CA SER A 254 -1.44 19.79 12.95
C SER A 254 -1.43 20.34 11.51
N GLU A 255 -0.26 20.58 10.93
CA GLU A 255 -0.11 21.11 9.58
C GLU A 255 -0.11 20.00 8.51
N GLY A 256 0.44 18.83 8.82
CA GLY A 256 0.56 17.72 7.87
C GLY A 256 1.45 16.58 8.35
N THR A 257 1.77 15.68 7.42
CA THR A 257 2.63 14.52 7.68
C THR A 257 3.77 14.46 6.68
N SER A 258 4.98 14.17 7.19
CA SER A 258 6.16 13.86 6.39
C SER A 258 6.54 12.40 6.59
N PHE A 259 6.69 11.66 5.52
CA PHE A 259 7.28 10.32 5.51
C PHE A 259 8.70 10.39 4.96
N PHE A 260 9.60 9.64 5.57
CA PHE A 260 11.01 9.58 5.18
C PHE A 260 11.38 8.12 4.93
N ILE A 261 11.74 7.81 3.68
CA ILE A 261 12.32 6.53 3.29
C ILE A 261 13.84 6.72 3.29
N GLU A 262 14.54 5.98 4.12
CA GLU A 262 15.99 6.06 4.32
C GLU A 262 16.63 4.81 3.71
N ILE A 263 17.46 4.96 2.67
CA ILE A 263 18.13 3.84 1.99
C ILE A 263 19.64 4.04 2.08
N PRO A 264 20.41 3.06 2.60
CA PRO A 264 21.88 3.10 2.60
C PRO A 264 22.44 3.13 1.17
N MET A 265 23.49 3.92 0.95
CA MET A 265 24.21 4.02 -0.32
C MET A 265 25.17 2.86 -0.55
#